data_5c37f27b1cdf5f9b8e9892c4a2be1173
#
_entry.id   5c37f27b1cdf5f9b8e9892c4a2be1173
#
_cell.length_a   1.000
_cell.length_b   1.000
_cell.length_c   1.000
_cell.angle_alpha   90.00
_cell.angle_beta   90.00
_cell.angle_gamma   90.00
#
_symmetry.space_group_name_H-M   'P 1'
#
loop_
_entity.id
_entity.type
_entity.pdbx_description
1 polymer ?
#
loop_
_entity_poly.entity_id
_entity_poly.type
_entity_poly.pdbx_seq_one_letter_code
_entity_poly.pdbx_strand_id
1 'polypeptide(L)'
;MKDRLYEGFRKYYGDTKGAELFFSPGRVNLIGEHTDYNGGHVFPCALTMGTYALVRKRDDNKMNFVSLNFNNAEVTTVELPELSYQKKNGWANYLIGVVWAFLGKGYKIDKGFDLAMLGNIPSGAGLSSSASIEVLMGTALKYMYDMDIDMVEIAKIGQTSENQFNGMNCGIMDQFAVAMGKKDNAIFLDTADLSYEYAPVKLKDAKVLITNSHVKHSLVDSAYNDRRNESTAALKALQTKLNISGLGDLTEEEFEENQYLITDEVQRKRAKHAVYENQRTIKAVNALKNNDIETFGKLMNASHISLRDDYEVSCPEVDKLVEIAWNIPGVIGSRITGGGFGGCTVSIVKNDAIENFREEVISKYKEATGIDAEIYEAEIGDGAGRIQ
;
A
#
# COMPACT_ATOMS: atom_id res chain seq x y z
N MET A 1 -7.76 21.02 -6.49
CA MET A 1 -6.50 20.29 -6.71
C MET A 1 -6.05 20.38 -8.17
N LYS A 2 -6.88 20.03 -9.15
CA LYS A 2 -6.52 20.10 -10.58
C LYS A 2 -6.05 21.50 -11.00
N ASP A 3 -6.78 22.57 -10.67
CA ASP A 3 -6.38 23.94 -11.04
C ASP A 3 -4.99 24.31 -10.53
N ARG A 4 -4.69 23.98 -9.27
CA ARG A 4 -3.36 24.18 -8.68
C ARG A 4 -2.27 23.38 -9.42
N LEU A 5 -2.59 22.18 -9.90
CA LEU A 5 -1.67 21.37 -10.68
C LEU A 5 -1.39 22.00 -12.04
N TYR A 6 -2.43 22.50 -12.75
CA TYR A 6 -2.28 23.20 -14.03
C TYR A 6 -1.49 24.51 -13.88
N GLU A 7 -1.74 25.28 -12.82
CA GLU A 7 -0.98 26.50 -12.50
C GLU A 7 0.49 26.18 -12.21
N GLY A 8 0.74 25.15 -11.39
CA GLY A 8 2.09 24.69 -11.10
C GLY A 8 2.82 24.23 -12.34
N PHE A 9 2.19 23.45 -13.21
CA PHE A 9 2.81 23.00 -14.44
C PHE A 9 3.21 24.20 -15.33
N ARG A 10 2.32 25.20 -15.50
CA ARG A 10 2.64 26.43 -16.23
C ARG A 10 3.81 27.20 -15.60
N LYS A 11 3.85 27.29 -14.29
CA LYS A 11 4.93 27.99 -13.57
C LYS A 11 6.30 27.40 -13.86
N TYR A 12 6.41 26.07 -13.90
CA TYR A 12 7.71 25.39 -14.07
C TYR A 12 8.06 25.08 -15.52
N TYR A 13 7.06 24.90 -16.40
CA TYR A 13 7.27 24.41 -17.77
C TYR A 13 6.65 25.30 -18.87
N GLY A 14 6.14 26.46 -18.51
CA GLY A 14 5.64 27.49 -19.42
C GLY A 14 4.17 27.34 -19.75
N ASP A 15 3.77 26.33 -20.51
CA ASP A 15 2.37 26.10 -20.90
C ASP A 15 1.94 24.64 -20.66
N THR A 16 0.67 24.35 -20.89
CA THR A 16 0.11 23.02 -20.73
C THR A 16 -0.25 22.34 -22.05
N LYS A 17 0.18 22.91 -23.18
CA LYS A 17 -0.13 22.34 -24.50
C LYS A 17 0.51 20.95 -24.65
N GLY A 18 -0.30 19.95 -24.98
CA GLY A 18 0.14 18.56 -25.10
C GLY A 18 0.38 17.85 -23.78
N ALA A 19 0.09 18.48 -22.62
CA ALA A 19 0.14 17.80 -21.35
C ALA A 19 -1.14 16.97 -21.12
N GLU A 20 -0.96 15.76 -20.62
CA GLU A 20 -2.04 14.83 -20.28
C GLU A 20 -2.15 14.66 -18.76
N LEU A 21 -3.38 14.51 -18.27
CA LEU A 21 -3.68 14.37 -16.85
C LEU A 21 -3.82 12.90 -16.48
N PHE A 22 -3.10 12.51 -15.44
CA PHE A 22 -3.16 11.17 -14.85
C PHE A 22 -3.54 11.22 -13.38
N PHE A 23 -4.13 10.14 -12.90
CA PHE A 23 -4.42 9.91 -11.48
C PHE A 23 -3.98 8.52 -11.10
N SER A 24 -3.47 8.39 -9.88
CA SER A 24 -3.14 7.11 -9.26
C SER A 24 -3.53 7.16 -7.78
N PRO A 25 -4.34 6.20 -7.29
CA PRO A 25 -4.83 6.20 -5.92
C PRO A 25 -3.76 5.80 -4.90
N GLY A 26 -4.04 6.06 -3.61
CA GLY A 26 -3.50 5.27 -2.53
C GLY A 26 -4.33 4.00 -2.31
N ARG A 27 -3.95 3.20 -1.31
CA ARG A 27 -4.70 2.00 -0.93
C ARG A 27 -4.87 1.88 0.58
N VAL A 28 -5.88 1.13 1.01
CA VAL A 28 -5.97 0.55 2.34
C VAL A 28 -6.08 -0.97 2.21
N ASN A 29 -5.43 -1.73 3.07
CA ASN A 29 -5.62 -3.17 3.13
C ASN A 29 -6.59 -3.51 4.25
N LEU A 30 -7.68 -4.20 3.92
CA LEU A 30 -8.73 -4.54 4.90
C LEU A 30 -8.28 -5.67 5.82
N ILE A 31 -7.54 -6.66 5.31
CA ILE A 31 -6.91 -7.77 6.04
C ILE A 31 -5.87 -8.47 5.15
N GLY A 32 -4.91 -9.20 5.75
CA GLY A 32 -3.85 -9.90 5.01
C GLY A 32 -2.55 -9.11 4.97
N GLU A 33 -2.12 -8.55 6.13
CA GLU A 33 -0.84 -7.86 6.20
C GLU A 33 0.34 -8.82 6.26
N HIS A 34 1.42 -8.48 5.56
CA HIS A 34 2.68 -9.22 5.50
C HIS A 34 2.55 -10.66 4.93
N THR A 35 1.47 -10.92 4.19
CA THR A 35 1.28 -12.20 3.49
C THR A 35 1.78 -12.18 2.05
N ASP A 36 1.87 -11.02 1.43
CA ASP A 36 2.14 -10.84 0.00
C ASP A 36 3.56 -11.23 -0.44
N TYR A 37 4.54 -11.17 0.41
CA TYR A 37 5.89 -11.71 0.16
C TYR A 37 6.11 -13.11 0.75
N ASN A 38 5.05 -13.68 1.34
CA ASN A 38 5.00 -15.04 1.87
C ASN A 38 4.14 -16.00 1.02
N GLY A 39 3.68 -15.53 -0.16
CA GLY A 39 2.84 -16.33 -1.08
C GLY A 39 1.41 -16.53 -0.56
N GLY A 40 0.89 -15.59 0.24
CA GLY A 40 -0.46 -15.64 0.78
C GLY A 40 -1.41 -14.65 0.12
N HIS A 41 -2.62 -14.57 0.65
CA HIS A 41 -3.67 -13.69 0.15
C HIS A 41 -3.66 -12.34 0.86
N VAL A 42 -4.03 -11.29 0.10
CA VAL A 42 -4.27 -9.93 0.60
C VAL A 42 -5.66 -9.46 0.17
N PHE A 43 -6.21 -8.47 0.86
CA PHE A 43 -7.54 -7.94 0.57
C PHE A 43 -7.59 -6.41 0.58
N PRO A 44 -6.78 -5.74 -0.28
CA PRO A 44 -6.74 -4.29 -0.38
C PRO A 44 -7.84 -3.71 -1.24
N CYS A 45 -8.09 -2.40 -1.07
CA CYS A 45 -8.88 -1.60 -1.98
C CYS A 45 -8.18 -0.26 -2.29
N ALA A 46 -8.37 0.23 -3.52
CA ALA A 46 -7.93 1.55 -3.94
C ALA A 46 -8.81 2.64 -3.31
N LEU A 47 -8.22 3.78 -2.97
CA LEU A 47 -8.92 4.92 -2.38
C LEU A 47 -9.20 5.99 -3.43
N THR A 48 -10.14 6.90 -3.14
CA THR A 48 -10.31 8.12 -3.94
C THR A 48 -9.23 9.18 -3.66
N MET A 49 -8.51 9.05 -2.55
CA MET A 49 -7.29 9.80 -2.27
C MET A 49 -6.15 9.26 -3.13
N GLY A 50 -5.36 10.16 -3.72
CA GLY A 50 -4.27 9.74 -4.60
C GLY A 50 -3.40 10.88 -5.08
N THR A 51 -2.62 10.60 -6.10
CA THR A 51 -1.71 11.55 -6.72
C THR A 51 -2.17 11.85 -8.16
N TYR A 52 -2.27 13.14 -8.48
CA TYR A 52 -2.48 13.63 -9.83
C TYR A 52 -1.15 14.04 -10.45
N ALA A 53 -0.95 13.79 -11.73
CA ALA A 53 0.16 14.34 -12.49
C ALA A 53 -0.28 14.88 -13.84
N LEU A 54 0.29 16.02 -14.22
CA LEU A 54 0.36 16.48 -15.61
C LEU A 54 1.69 16.07 -16.19
N VAL A 55 1.67 15.43 -17.35
CA VAL A 55 2.86 14.91 -18.02
C VAL A 55 2.83 15.31 -19.48
N ARG A 56 3.97 15.82 -19.97
CA ARG A 56 4.14 16.24 -21.37
C ARG A 56 5.42 15.69 -21.94
N LYS A 57 5.34 14.98 -23.07
CA LYS A 57 6.52 14.50 -23.83
C LYS A 57 7.36 15.67 -24.34
N ARG A 58 8.68 15.50 -24.29
CA ARG A 58 9.67 16.45 -24.79
C ARG A 58 10.27 15.97 -26.12
N ASP A 59 11.04 16.82 -26.77
CA ASP A 59 11.78 16.47 -27.99
C ASP A 59 13.24 16.08 -27.71
N ASP A 60 13.72 16.29 -26.47
CA ASP A 60 15.05 15.90 -25.98
C ASP A 60 14.98 14.67 -25.06
N ASN A 61 16.11 14.28 -24.45
CA ASN A 61 16.24 13.14 -23.55
C ASN A 61 16.10 13.51 -22.05
N LYS A 62 15.69 14.74 -21.73
CA LYS A 62 15.58 15.20 -20.33
C LYS A 62 14.24 14.82 -19.72
N MET A 63 14.30 14.28 -18.51
CA MET A 63 13.11 14.05 -17.68
C MET A 63 13.14 15.02 -16.50
N ASN A 64 12.11 15.85 -16.41
CA ASN A 64 11.95 16.87 -15.38
C ASN A 64 10.80 16.49 -14.46
N PHE A 65 11.04 16.50 -13.15
CA PHE A 65 10.07 16.14 -12.13
C PHE A 65 9.91 17.28 -11.13
N VAL A 66 8.67 17.69 -10.84
CA VAL A 66 8.36 18.62 -9.76
C VAL A 66 7.16 18.14 -8.96
N SER A 67 7.25 18.19 -7.62
CA SER A 67 6.13 17.89 -6.72
C SER A 67 5.64 19.18 -6.06
N LEU A 68 4.38 19.53 -6.31
CA LEU A 68 3.72 20.71 -5.75
C LEU A 68 3.25 20.50 -4.30
N ASN A 69 3.54 19.34 -3.70
CA ASN A 69 3.30 19.10 -2.28
C ASN A 69 4.30 19.89 -1.39
N PHE A 70 5.45 20.29 -1.94
CA PHE A 70 6.47 21.04 -1.22
C PHE A 70 6.35 22.55 -1.50
N ASN A 71 6.44 23.38 -0.45
CA ASN A 71 6.33 24.84 -0.59
C ASN A 71 7.44 25.46 -1.46
N ASN A 72 8.65 24.91 -1.37
CA ASN A 72 9.82 25.32 -2.17
C ASN A 72 10.17 24.19 -3.14
N ALA A 73 9.23 23.85 -4.03
CA ALA A 73 9.45 22.78 -4.99
C ALA A 73 10.56 23.16 -5.98
N GLU A 74 11.51 22.27 -6.13
CA GLU A 74 12.58 22.36 -7.14
C GLU A 74 12.37 21.28 -8.21
N VAL A 75 12.80 21.58 -9.45
CA VAL A 75 12.76 20.62 -10.54
C VAL A 75 13.95 19.69 -10.42
N THR A 76 13.69 18.40 -10.29
CA THR A 76 14.71 17.36 -10.43
C THR A 76 14.81 16.99 -11.91
N THR A 77 16.01 17.12 -12.49
CA THR A 77 16.28 16.76 -13.91
C THR A 77 17.24 15.60 -13.97
N VAL A 78 16.90 14.57 -14.76
CA VAL A 78 17.77 13.46 -15.14
C VAL A 78 17.69 13.23 -16.65
N GLU A 79 18.67 12.54 -17.21
CA GLU A 79 18.74 12.31 -18.67
C GLU A 79 18.74 10.82 -18.99
N LEU A 80 17.99 10.46 -20.05
CA LEU A 80 17.97 9.12 -20.62
C LEU A 80 19.27 8.83 -21.38
N PRO A 81 19.70 7.55 -21.46
CA PRO A 81 19.11 6.37 -20.80
C PRO A 81 19.81 6.00 -19.49
N GLU A 82 20.82 6.75 -19.05
CA GLU A 82 21.67 6.38 -17.91
C GLU A 82 21.02 6.79 -16.57
N LEU A 83 20.24 5.87 -16.01
CA LEU A 83 19.51 6.10 -14.78
C LEU A 83 20.11 5.31 -13.61
N SER A 84 20.32 5.97 -12.47
CA SER A 84 20.79 5.36 -11.24
C SER A 84 20.17 6.03 -10.02
N TYR A 85 20.03 5.28 -8.94
CA TYR A 85 19.60 5.85 -7.67
C TYR A 85 20.59 6.91 -7.17
N GLN A 86 20.08 8.07 -6.83
CA GLN A 86 20.86 9.15 -6.24
C GLN A 86 20.10 9.76 -5.06
N LYS A 87 20.71 9.75 -3.88
CA LYS A 87 20.08 10.26 -2.65
C LYS A 87 19.54 11.70 -2.80
N LYS A 88 20.23 12.54 -3.59
CA LYS A 88 19.81 13.93 -3.84
C LYS A 88 18.46 14.06 -4.57
N ASN A 89 18.04 13.04 -5.33
CA ASN A 89 16.78 13.06 -6.06
C ASN A 89 15.57 12.80 -5.16
N GLY A 90 15.78 12.35 -3.91
CA GLY A 90 14.71 12.16 -2.92
C GLY A 90 13.55 11.33 -3.49
N TRP A 91 12.33 11.88 -3.39
CA TRP A 91 11.09 11.26 -3.87
C TRP A 91 11.08 10.97 -5.38
N ALA A 92 11.84 11.70 -6.19
CA ALA A 92 11.87 11.48 -7.63
C ALA A 92 12.51 10.13 -7.99
N ASN A 93 13.29 9.51 -7.09
CA ASN A 93 13.86 8.18 -7.31
C ASN A 93 12.78 7.10 -7.55
N TYR A 94 11.59 7.22 -6.97
CA TYR A 94 10.48 6.29 -7.24
C TYR A 94 10.04 6.33 -8.70
N LEU A 95 9.91 7.54 -9.28
CA LEU A 95 9.57 7.73 -10.70
C LEU A 95 10.71 7.32 -11.62
N ILE A 96 11.95 7.71 -11.29
CA ILE A 96 13.17 7.38 -12.04
C ILE A 96 13.37 5.85 -12.09
N GLY A 97 13.15 5.18 -10.96
CA GLY A 97 13.23 3.72 -10.84
C GLY A 97 12.23 2.99 -11.73
N VAL A 98 11.01 3.53 -11.90
CA VAL A 98 10.03 2.96 -12.84
C VAL A 98 10.53 3.08 -14.27
N VAL A 99 11.03 4.25 -14.70
CA VAL A 99 11.61 4.42 -16.05
C VAL A 99 12.79 3.46 -16.25
N TRP A 100 13.68 3.34 -15.25
CA TRP A 100 14.79 2.40 -15.26
C TRP A 100 14.31 0.95 -15.43
N ALA A 101 13.28 0.54 -14.72
CA ALA A 101 12.73 -0.81 -14.80
C ALA A 101 12.05 -1.09 -16.16
N PHE A 102 11.35 -0.09 -16.76
CA PHE A 102 10.80 -0.19 -18.11
C PHE A 102 11.91 -0.40 -19.15
N LEU A 103 12.99 0.40 -19.10
CA LEU A 103 14.13 0.26 -19.97
C LEU A 103 14.81 -1.12 -19.81
N GLY A 104 14.96 -1.58 -18.57
CA GLY A 104 15.51 -2.91 -18.26
C GLY A 104 14.70 -4.07 -18.83
N LYS A 105 13.39 -3.89 -19.02
CA LYS A 105 12.49 -4.85 -19.68
C LYS A 105 12.44 -4.69 -21.20
N GLY A 106 13.19 -3.73 -21.78
CA GLY A 106 13.29 -3.53 -23.22
C GLY A 106 12.21 -2.62 -23.81
N TYR A 107 11.40 -1.94 -22.99
CA TYR A 107 10.49 -0.90 -23.49
C TYR A 107 11.27 0.31 -24.00
N LYS A 108 10.82 0.88 -25.12
CA LYS A 108 11.50 2.02 -25.74
C LYS A 108 10.98 3.33 -25.16
N ILE A 109 11.86 4.08 -24.56
CA ILE A 109 11.63 5.45 -24.07
C ILE A 109 12.75 6.30 -24.67
N ASP A 110 12.50 6.88 -25.83
CA ASP A 110 13.49 7.58 -26.66
C ASP A 110 13.52 9.08 -26.45
N LYS A 111 12.52 9.63 -25.79
CA LYS A 111 12.34 11.04 -25.48
C LYS A 111 12.10 11.21 -23.99
N GLY A 112 12.49 12.36 -23.46
CA GLY A 112 12.14 12.74 -22.09
C GLY A 112 10.75 13.33 -21.97
N PHE A 113 10.44 13.83 -20.77
CA PHE A 113 9.15 14.44 -20.46
C PHE A 113 9.24 15.45 -19.32
N ASP A 114 8.27 16.36 -19.24
CA ASP A 114 8.02 17.22 -18.08
C ASP A 114 6.88 16.62 -17.25
N LEU A 115 7.07 16.47 -15.94
CA LEU A 115 6.08 15.97 -15.02
C LEU A 115 5.93 16.89 -13.80
N ALA A 116 4.70 17.36 -13.57
CA ALA A 116 4.33 17.99 -12.31
C ALA A 116 3.29 17.14 -11.60
N MET A 117 3.45 16.92 -10.29
CA MET A 117 2.50 16.14 -9.51
C MET A 117 2.02 16.85 -8.26
N LEU A 118 0.82 16.46 -7.81
CA LEU A 118 0.19 16.93 -6.58
C LEU A 118 -0.69 15.81 -6.01
N GLY A 119 -0.43 15.40 -4.77
CA GLY A 119 -1.21 14.36 -4.09
C GLY A 119 -1.89 14.85 -2.81
N ASN A 120 -2.92 14.12 -2.38
CA ASN A 120 -3.61 14.30 -1.11
C ASN A 120 -3.54 13.07 -0.20
N ILE A 121 -2.69 12.11 -0.51
CA ILE A 121 -2.39 11.01 0.41
C ILE A 121 -1.61 11.62 1.58
N PRO A 122 -2.06 11.44 2.84
CA PRO A 122 -1.36 11.96 4.00
C PRO A 122 0.07 11.38 4.08
N SER A 123 1.05 12.26 4.29
CA SER A 123 2.45 11.84 4.33
C SER A 123 2.75 10.93 5.53
N GLY A 124 3.33 9.76 5.27
CA GLY A 124 3.71 8.80 6.30
C GLY A 124 2.53 8.07 6.94
N ALA A 125 1.36 8.11 6.33
CA ALA A 125 0.15 7.43 6.80
C ALA A 125 0.12 5.93 6.49
N GLY A 126 1.09 5.39 5.77
CA GLY A 126 1.08 3.97 5.37
C GLY A 126 0.01 3.63 4.31
N LEU A 127 -0.49 4.62 3.56
CA LEU A 127 -1.51 4.46 2.52
C LEU A 127 -0.89 4.35 1.11
N SER A 128 0.35 3.87 1.00
CA SER A 128 1.09 3.55 -0.23
C SER A 128 1.29 4.73 -1.18
N SER A 129 1.80 5.85 -0.67
CA SER A 129 2.16 6.99 -1.52
C SER A 129 3.29 6.67 -2.51
N SER A 130 4.25 5.80 -2.17
CA SER A 130 5.29 5.31 -3.09
C SER A 130 4.70 4.54 -4.26
N ALA A 131 3.90 3.51 -4.00
CA ALA A 131 3.23 2.73 -5.04
C ALA A 131 2.30 3.60 -5.91
N SER A 132 1.62 4.60 -5.30
CA SER A 132 0.79 5.57 -6.04
C SER A 132 1.61 6.29 -7.11
N ILE A 133 2.79 6.84 -6.80
CA ILE A 133 3.61 7.56 -7.78
C ILE A 133 4.34 6.62 -8.75
N GLU A 134 4.70 5.42 -8.33
CA GLU A 134 5.29 4.39 -9.21
C GLU A 134 4.31 3.94 -10.29
N VAL A 135 3.10 3.56 -9.90
CA VAL A 135 2.06 3.14 -10.84
C VAL A 135 1.57 4.31 -11.69
N LEU A 136 1.53 5.53 -11.13
CA LEU A 136 1.27 6.76 -11.89
C LEU A 136 2.26 6.92 -13.04
N MET A 137 3.56 6.76 -12.75
CA MET A 137 4.62 6.88 -13.77
C MET A 137 4.48 5.79 -14.85
N GLY A 138 4.29 4.53 -14.44
CA GLY A 138 4.07 3.43 -15.39
C GLY A 138 2.85 3.65 -16.27
N THR A 139 1.75 4.15 -15.70
CA THR A 139 0.54 4.50 -16.45
C THR A 139 0.80 5.65 -17.42
N ALA A 140 1.51 6.70 -17.00
CA ALA A 140 1.86 7.81 -17.88
C ALA A 140 2.75 7.35 -19.04
N LEU A 141 3.75 6.51 -18.80
CA LEU A 141 4.62 5.94 -19.84
C LEU A 141 3.82 5.12 -20.86
N LYS A 142 2.90 4.27 -20.39
CA LYS A 142 2.00 3.50 -21.26
C LYS A 142 1.33 4.37 -22.30
N TYR A 143 0.71 5.47 -21.87
CA TYR A 143 -0.04 6.35 -22.78
C TYR A 143 0.86 7.27 -23.60
N MET A 144 1.91 7.86 -23.01
CA MET A 144 2.82 8.76 -23.73
C MET A 144 3.58 8.08 -24.86
N TYR A 145 3.94 6.81 -24.70
CA TYR A 145 4.75 6.06 -25.69
C TYR A 145 3.95 4.98 -26.41
N ASP A 146 2.61 4.98 -26.27
CA ASP A 146 1.69 4.03 -26.92
C ASP A 146 2.13 2.56 -26.71
N MET A 147 2.42 2.21 -25.44
CA MET A 147 2.95 0.89 -25.09
C MET A 147 1.83 -0.12 -24.93
N ASP A 148 1.96 -1.28 -25.55
CA ASP A 148 1.12 -2.45 -25.31
C ASP A 148 1.58 -3.13 -24.03
N ILE A 149 1.05 -2.68 -22.88
CA ILE A 149 1.34 -3.18 -21.54
C ILE A 149 0.06 -3.15 -20.72
N ASP A 150 -0.20 -4.20 -19.95
CA ASP A 150 -1.32 -4.25 -19.03
C ASP A 150 -0.98 -3.66 -17.64
N MET A 151 -2.00 -3.46 -16.82
CA MET A 151 -1.83 -2.84 -15.50
C MET A 151 -1.17 -3.78 -14.48
N VAL A 152 -1.29 -5.10 -14.64
CA VAL A 152 -0.60 -6.09 -13.79
C VAL A 152 0.90 -6.01 -14.03
N GLU A 153 1.33 -5.90 -15.29
CA GLU A 153 2.74 -5.74 -15.62
C GLU A 153 3.29 -4.39 -15.12
N ILE A 154 2.50 -3.31 -15.17
CA ILE A 154 2.85 -2.02 -14.56
C ILE A 154 3.05 -2.17 -13.05
N ALA A 155 2.18 -2.90 -12.35
CA ALA A 155 2.34 -3.18 -10.92
C ALA A 155 3.65 -3.93 -10.63
N LYS A 156 4.00 -4.96 -11.42
CA LYS A 156 5.27 -5.70 -11.31
C LYS A 156 6.50 -4.81 -11.55
N ILE A 157 6.40 -3.88 -12.50
CA ILE A 157 7.47 -2.91 -12.78
C ILE A 157 7.63 -1.94 -11.61
N GLY A 158 6.53 -1.44 -11.02
CA GLY A 158 6.55 -0.62 -9.82
C GLY A 158 7.23 -1.34 -8.66
N GLN A 159 6.85 -2.58 -8.38
CA GLN A 159 7.52 -3.42 -7.38
C GLN A 159 9.02 -3.62 -7.67
N THR A 160 9.39 -3.82 -8.94
CA THR A 160 10.79 -3.94 -9.34
C THR A 160 11.57 -2.66 -9.06
N SER A 161 10.96 -1.50 -9.33
CA SER A 161 11.51 -0.18 -8.99
C SER A 161 11.74 -0.04 -7.50
N GLU A 162 10.75 -0.37 -6.68
CA GLU A 162 10.85 -0.24 -5.22
C GLU A 162 11.90 -1.17 -4.64
N ASN A 163 11.94 -2.44 -5.09
CA ASN A 163 12.85 -3.45 -4.56
C ASN A 163 14.30 -3.29 -5.04
N GLN A 164 14.51 -3.07 -6.35
CA GLN A 164 15.86 -3.14 -6.94
C GLN A 164 16.50 -1.77 -7.11
N PHE A 165 15.72 -0.72 -7.32
CA PHE A 165 16.23 0.62 -7.51
C PHE A 165 16.23 1.42 -6.20
N ASN A 166 15.15 1.33 -5.42
CA ASN A 166 15.00 2.06 -4.16
C ASN A 166 15.44 1.26 -2.92
N GLY A 167 15.58 -0.07 -3.01
CA GLY A 167 16.13 -0.93 -1.96
C GLY A 167 15.13 -1.35 -0.87
N MET A 168 13.83 -1.16 -1.09
CA MET A 168 12.76 -1.59 -0.20
C MET A 168 12.22 -2.95 -0.65
N ASN A 169 12.45 -4.00 0.11
CA ASN A 169 12.04 -5.37 -0.26
C ASN A 169 10.55 -5.63 0.01
N CYS A 170 9.66 -4.86 -0.62
CA CYS A 170 8.21 -5.03 -0.47
C CYS A 170 7.63 -6.22 -1.27
N GLY A 171 6.42 -6.67 -0.89
CA GLY A 171 5.58 -7.54 -1.71
C GLY A 171 4.89 -6.76 -2.84
N ILE A 172 3.95 -7.40 -3.55
CA ILE A 172 3.26 -6.81 -4.72
C ILE A 172 1.97 -6.07 -4.36
N MET A 173 1.45 -6.23 -3.15
CA MET A 173 0.11 -5.79 -2.75
C MET A 173 -0.17 -4.33 -3.10
N ASP A 174 0.75 -3.44 -2.77
CA ASP A 174 0.55 -1.99 -2.87
C ASP A 174 0.42 -1.55 -4.33
N GLN A 175 1.37 -1.93 -5.17
CA GLN A 175 1.35 -1.60 -6.59
C GLN A 175 0.18 -2.28 -7.31
N PHE A 176 -0.16 -3.53 -6.91
CA PHE A 176 -1.30 -4.24 -7.49
C PHE A 176 -2.63 -3.56 -7.15
N ALA A 177 -2.85 -3.20 -5.88
CA ALA A 177 -4.06 -2.52 -5.44
C ALA A 177 -4.26 -1.17 -6.13
N VAL A 178 -3.18 -0.40 -6.28
CA VAL A 178 -3.17 0.91 -6.94
C VAL A 178 -3.42 0.78 -8.44
N ALA A 179 -2.83 -0.24 -9.09
CA ALA A 179 -3.00 -0.45 -10.53
C ALA A 179 -4.38 -1.02 -10.90
N MET A 180 -4.86 -1.97 -10.11
CA MET A 180 -6.02 -2.81 -10.44
C MET A 180 -7.27 -2.43 -9.66
N GLY A 181 -7.26 -1.35 -8.88
CA GLY A 181 -8.42 -0.89 -8.10
C GLY A 181 -9.69 -0.77 -8.94
N LYS A 182 -10.82 -1.07 -8.33
CA LYS A 182 -12.15 -0.95 -8.92
C LYS A 182 -13.11 -0.35 -7.91
N LYS A 183 -13.81 0.68 -8.34
CA LYS A 183 -14.78 1.39 -7.49
C LYS A 183 -15.70 0.42 -6.74
N ASP A 184 -15.90 0.67 -5.46
CA ASP A 184 -16.74 -0.09 -4.54
C ASP A 184 -16.33 -1.57 -4.35
N ASN A 185 -15.10 -1.95 -4.75
CA ASN A 185 -14.59 -3.32 -4.62
C ASN A 185 -13.23 -3.35 -3.92
N ALA A 186 -13.01 -4.38 -3.11
CA ALA A 186 -11.69 -4.82 -2.71
C ALA A 186 -11.19 -5.93 -3.65
N ILE A 187 -9.89 -6.13 -3.66
CA ILE A 187 -9.24 -7.14 -4.50
C ILE A 187 -8.81 -8.29 -3.60
N PHE A 188 -9.41 -9.46 -3.77
CA PHE A 188 -8.91 -10.68 -3.16
C PHE A 188 -7.83 -11.24 -4.08
N LEU A 189 -6.58 -11.04 -3.72
CA LEU A 189 -5.40 -11.37 -4.51
C LEU A 189 -4.64 -12.53 -3.86
N ASP A 190 -4.41 -13.59 -4.62
CA ASP A 190 -3.40 -14.60 -4.31
C ASP A 190 -2.05 -14.10 -4.84
N THR A 191 -1.10 -13.88 -3.95
CA THR A 191 0.21 -13.33 -4.35
C THR A 191 1.21 -14.39 -4.85
N ALA A 192 0.87 -15.68 -4.74
CA ALA A 192 1.69 -16.75 -5.27
C ALA A 192 1.66 -16.80 -6.80
N ASP A 193 0.50 -16.58 -7.42
CA ASP A 193 0.31 -16.66 -8.88
C ASP A 193 -0.31 -15.40 -9.49
N LEU A 194 -0.68 -14.42 -8.66
CA LEU A 194 -1.37 -13.16 -9.00
C LEU A 194 -2.77 -13.36 -9.55
N SER A 195 -3.40 -14.49 -9.29
CA SER A 195 -4.83 -14.66 -9.52
C SER A 195 -5.62 -13.78 -8.55
N TYR A 196 -6.69 -13.16 -9.04
CA TYR A 196 -7.47 -12.23 -8.22
C TYR A 196 -8.94 -12.22 -8.59
N GLU A 197 -9.76 -11.80 -7.64
CA GLU A 197 -11.18 -11.52 -7.87
C GLU A 197 -11.58 -10.20 -7.19
N TYR A 198 -12.57 -9.54 -7.75
CA TYR A 198 -13.18 -8.37 -7.11
C TYR A 198 -14.30 -8.80 -6.18
N ALA A 199 -14.21 -8.39 -4.92
CA ALA A 199 -15.24 -8.57 -3.93
C ALA A 199 -15.89 -7.23 -3.59
N PRO A 200 -17.21 -7.04 -3.84
CA PRO A 200 -17.89 -5.79 -3.50
C PRO A 200 -17.82 -5.53 -1.98
N VAL A 201 -17.37 -4.35 -1.62
CA VAL A 201 -17.34 -3.88 -0.22
C VAL A 201 -18.68 -3.21 0.07
N LYS A 202 -19.72 -4.02 0.28
CA LYS A 202 -21.05 -3.57 0.62
C LYS A 202 -21.27 -3.66 2.13
N LEU A 203 -20.87 -2.62 2.83
CA LEU A 203 -21.12 -2.51 4.26
C LEU A 203 -22.47 -1.84 4.47
N LYS A 204 -23.53 -2.66 4.56
CA LYS A 204 -24.88 -2.16 4.87
C LYS A 204 -24.84 -1.52 6.26
N ASP A 205 -25.20 -0.27 6.39
CA ASP A 205 -25.24 0.48 7.65
C ASP A 205 -23.88 0.65 8.39
N ALA A 206 -22.74 0.48 7.69
CA ALA A 206 -21.41 0.71 8.23
C ALA A 206 -20.47 1.33 7.19
N LYS A 207 -19.36 1.91 7.67
CA LYS A 207 -18.31 2.50 6.83
C LYS A 207 -16.92 2.03 7.27
N VAL A 208 -15.98 2.14 6.34
CA VAL A 208 -14.55 1.97 6.62
C VAL A 208 -13.97 3.32 6.99
N LEU A 209 -13.42 3.42 8.19
CA LEU A 209 -12.71 4.61 8.67
C LEU A 209 -11.22 4.29 8.79
N ILE A 210 -10.39 5.23 8.33
CA ILE A 210 -8.94 5.17 8.45
C ILE A 210 -8.53 6.21 9.49
N THR A 211 -7.80 5.79 10.52
CA THR A 211 -7.28 6.69 11.54
C THR A 211 -5.77 6.77 11.45
N ASN A 212 -5.23 7.95 11.13
CA ASN A 212 -3.80 8.22 11.12
C ASN A 212 -3.32 8.50 12.54
N SER A 213 -2.38 7.70 13.02
CA SER A 213 -1.77 7.87 14.36
C SER A 213 -0.81 9.04 14.44
N HIS A 214 -0.35 9.56 13.31
CA HIS A 214 0.74 10.52 13.19
C HIS A 214 2.08 10.06 13.81
N VAL A 215 2.20 8.77 14.13
CA VAL A 215 3.45 8.17 14.60
C VAL A 215 4.32 7.79 13.41
N LYS A 216 5.57 8.25 13.41
CA LYS A 216 6.60 7.93 12.41
C LYS A 216 7.84 7.42 13.12
N HIS A 217 8.30 6.25 12.75
CA HIS A 217 9.58 5.71 13.21
C HIS A 217 10.65 5.86 12.12
N SER A 218 11.84 6.28 12.50
CA SER A 218 12.96 6.54 11.57
C SER A 218 13.58 5.28 10.96
N LEU A 219 13.24 4.09 11.47
CA LEU A 219 13.82 2.80 11.08
C LEU A 219 12.80 1.84 10.45
N VAL A 220 11.70 2.35 9.90
CA VAL A 220 10.62 1.52 9.33
C VAL A 220 11.17 0.58 8.25
N ASP A 221 11.96 1.10 7.31
CA ASP A 221 12.46 0.32 6.17
C ASP A 221 13.37 -0.83 6.60
N SER A 222 14.24 -0.61 7.59
CA SER A 222 15.12 -1.67 8.12
C SER A 222 14.30 -2.72 8.87
N ALA A 223 13.38 -2.30 9.74
CA ALA A 223 12.53 -3.21 10.51
C ALA A 223 11.61 -4.05 9.60
N TYR A 224 11.08 -3.45 8.53
CA TYR A 224 10.29 -4.17 7.52
C TYR A 224 11.14 -5.26 6.83
N ASN A 225 12.34 -4.92 6.39
CA ASN A 225 13.26 -5.88 5.77
C ASN A 225 13.65 -7.00 6.74
N ASP A 226 13.82 -6.70 8.04
CA ASP A 226 14.09 -7.72 9.06
C ASP A 226 12.93 -8.72 9.16
N ARG A 227 11.68 -8.27 9.20
CA ARG A 227 10.49 -9.15 9.21
C ARG A 227 10.43 -10.08 8.01
N ARG A 228 10.76 -9.55 6.82
CA ARG A 228 10.85 -10.36 5.60
C ARG A 228 11.95 -11.39 5.68
N ASN A 229 13.13 -11.02 6.17
CA ASN A 229 14.25 -11.95 6.32
C ASN A 229 13.93 -13.05 7.33
N GLU A 230 13.32 -12.71 8.47
CA GLU A 230 12.90 -13.65 9.52
C GLU A 230 11.88 -14.68 8.98
N SER A 231 10.85 -14.22 8.25
CA SER A 231 9.87 -15.13 7.64
C SER A 231 10.46 -15.98 6.51
N THR A 232 11.38 -15.42 5.72
CA THR A 232 12.10 -16.17 4.68
C THR A 232 12.99 -17.27 5.28
N ALA A 233 13.64 -16.99 6.41
CA ALA A 233 14.43 -17.99 7.12
C ALA A 233 13.55 -19.11 7.68
N ALA A 234 12.38 -18.78 8.21
CA ALA A 234 11.39 -19.77 8.66
C ALA A 234 10.89 -20.67 7.52
N LEU A 235 10.58 -20.08 6.35
CA LEU A 235 10.21 -20.83 5.15
C LEU A 235 11.31 -21.83 4.76
N LYS A 236 12.57 -21.42 4.72
CA LYS A 236 13.70 -22.30 4.41
C LYS A 236 13.82 -23.47 5.39
N ALA A 237 13.56 -23.24 6.67
CA ALA A 237 13.56 -24.30 7.67
C ALA A 237 12.45 -25.34 7.41
N LEU A 238 11.25 -24.91 7.06
CA LEU A 238 10.12 -25.78 6.69
C LEU A 238 10.38 -26.55 5.40
N GLN A 239 11.00 -25.92 4.39
CA GLN A 239 11.35 -26.53 3.10
C GLN A 239 12.37 -27.68 3.22
N THR A 240 13.00 -27.87 4.37
CA THR A 240 13.85 -29.05 4.62
C THR A 240 13.07 -30.36 4.59
N LYS A 241 11.75 -30.31 4.82
CA LYS A 241 10.85 -31.47 4.81
C LYS A 241 9.59 -31.29 3.96
N LEU A 242 9.15 -30.05 3.78
CA LEU A 242 7.90 -29.74 3.07
C LEU A 242 8.21 -29.22 1.67
N ASN A 243 7.42 -29.68 0.70
CA ASN A 243 7.49 -29.15 -0.67
C ASN A 243 6.52 -27.98 -0.83
N ILE A 244 6.90 -26.83 -0.30
CA ILE A 244 6.15 -25.58 -0.32
C ILE A 244 6.96 -24.46 -0.98
N SER A 245 6.30 -23.52 -1.65
CA SER A 245 6.91 -22.37 -2.30
C SER A 245 6.86 -21.12 -1.42
N GLY A 246 5.84 -21.02 -0.55
CA GLY A 246 5.62 -19.94 0.38
C GLY A 246 4.96 -20.42 1.66
N LEU A 247 4.95 -19.56 2.69
CA LEU A 247 4.23 -19.85 3.94
C LEU A 247 2.71 -19.89 3.72
N GLY A 248 2.21 -19.19 2.68
CA GLY A 248 0.81 -19.22 2.27
C GLY A 248 0.31 -20.57 1.77
N ASP A 249 1.20 -21.49 1.40
CA ASP A 249 0.84 -22.85 0.98
C ASP A 249 0.33 -23.72 2.13
N LEU A 250 0.59 -23.31 3.38
CA LEU A 250 0.29 -24.12 4.56
C LEU A 250 -1.10 -23.81 5.14
N THR A 251 -1.77 -24.88 5.59
CA THR A 251 -2.88 -24.76 6.56
C THR A 251 -2.34 -24.52 7.97
N GLU A 252 -3.22 -24.09 8.88
CA GLU A 252 -2.89 -23.92 10.30
C GLU A 252 -2.42 -25.27 10.91
N GLU A 253 -3.10 -26.40 10.56
CA GLU A 253 -2.77 -27.73 11.05
C GLU A 253 -1.39 -28.21 10.55
N GLU A 254 -1.10 -28.04 9.26
CA GLU A 254 0.21 -28.40 8.69
C GLU A 254 1.34 -27.58 9.31
N PHE A 255 1.10 -26.31 9.63
CA PHE A 255 2.07 -25.47 10.33
C PHE A 255 2.30 -26.00 11.76
N GLU A 256 1.24 -26.25 12.53
CA GLU A 256 1.36 -26.76 13.90
C GLU A 256 2.10 -28.09 13.97
N GLU A 257 1.89 -29.00 13.01
CA GLU A 257 2.59 -30.28 12.92
C GLU A 257 4.08 -30.14 12.59
N ASN A 258 4.49 -29.07 11.88
CA ASN A 258 5.84 -28.91 11.34
C ASN A 258 6.64 -27.75 11.94
N GLN A 259 6.05 -26.89 12.78
CA GLN A 259 6.72 -25.72 13.34
C GLN A 259 7.99 -26.04 14.14
N TYR A 260 8.14 -27.30 14.63
CA TYR A 260 9.34 -27.75 15.33
C TYR A 260 10.62 -27.71 14.45
N LEU A 261 10.46 -27.68 13.11
CA LEU A 261 11.57 -27.49 12.17
C LEU A 261 12.19 -26.09 12.25
N ILE A 262 11.42 -25.11 12.73
CA ILE A 262 11.88 -23.74 12.95
C ILE A 262 12.39 -23.66 14.38
N THR A 263 13.71 -23.75 14.55
CA THR A 263 14.34 -23.76 15.89
C THR A 263 14.40 -22.39 16.54
N ASP A 264 14.45 -21.31 15.75
CA ASP A 264 14.45 -19.93 16.23
C ASP A 264 13.01 -19.52 16.56
N GLU A 265 12.79 -19.04 17.79
CA GLU A 265 11.47 -18.67 18.30
C GLU A 265 10.89 -17.45 17.58
N VAL A 266 11.73 -16.46 17.24
CA VAL A 266 11.31 -15.26 16.52
C VAL A 266 10.82 -15.64 15.13
N GLN A 267 11.60 -16.42 14.38
CA GLN A 267 11.24 -16.89 13.05
C GLN A 267 9.96 -17.73 13.08
N ARG A 268 9.76 -18.55 14.13
CA ARG A 268 8.54 -19.34 14.31
C ARG A 268 7.31 -18.47 14.50
N LYS A 269 7.40 -17.40 15.30
CA LYS A 269 6.33 -16.40 15.44
C LYS A 269 5.98 -15.74 14.11
N ARG A 270 7.01 -15.35 13.31
CA ARG A 270 6.78 -14.74 11.99
C ARG A 270 6.06 -15.70 11.04
N ALA A 271 6.50 -16.97 10.99
CA ALA A 271 5.83 -17.98 10.20
C ALA A 271 4.39 -18.24 10.65
N LYS A 272 4.16 -18.32 11.98
CA LYS A 272 2.83 -18.46 12.55
C LYS A 272 1.91 -17.33 12.08
N HIS A 273 2.35 -16.07 12.20
CA HIS A 273 1.57 -14.95 11.69
C HIS A 273 1.23 -15.14 10.21
N ALA A 274 2.23 -15.38 9.35
CA ALA A 274 2.03 -15.47 7.90
C ALA A 274 1.02 -16.55 7.51
N VAL A 275 1.12 -17.74 8.11
CA VAL A 275 0.18 -18.85 7.86
C VAL A 275 -1.22 -18.52 8.36
N TYR A 276 -1.34 -18.10 9.60
CA TYR A 276 -2.64 -17.80 10.21
C TYR A 276 -3.31 -16.57 9.59
N GLU A 277 -2.54 -15.54 9.22
CA GLU A 277 -3.09 -14.35 8.55
C GLU A 277 -3.61 -14.68 7.15
N ASN A 278 -2.91 -15.54 6.41
CA ASN A 278 -3.41 -16.05 5.14
C ASN A 278 -4.77 -16.74 5.30
N GLN A 279 -4.89 -17.64 6.27
CA GLN A 279 -6.16 -18.34 6.55
C GLN A 279 -7.25 -17.36 7.06
N ARG A 280 -6.89 -16.37 7.89
CA ARG A 280 -7.82 -15.31 8.32
C ARG A 280 -8.34 -14.51 7.15
N THR A 281 -7.47 -14.16 6.20
CA THR A 281 -7.85 -13.39 5.00
C THR A 281 -8.88 -14.15 4.16
N ILE A 282 -8.66 -15.44 3.89
CA ILE A 282 -9.60 -16.28 3.15
C ILE A 282 -10.95 -16.36 3.89
N LYS A 283 -10.94 -16.60 5.21
CA LYS A 283 -12.14 -16.65 6.05
C LYS A 283 -12.87 -15.30 6.05
N ALA A 284 -12.15 -14.19 6.12
CA ALA A 284 -12.71 -12.84 6.15
C ALA A 284 -13.41 -12.48 4.83
N VAL A 285 -12.80 -12.78 3.70
CA VAL A 285 -13.44 -12.58 2.37
C VAL A 285 -14.72 -13.38 2.25
N ASN A 286 -14.71 -14.64 2.70
CA ASN A 286 -15.90 -15.48 2.69
C ASN A 286 -17.02 -14.93 3.62
N ALA A 287 -16.66 -14.41 4.80
CA ALA A 287 -17.60 -13.76 5.71
C ALA A 287 -18.24 -12.53 5.04
N LEU A 288 -17.43 -11.67 4.41
CA LEU A 288 -17.94 -10.48 3.71
C LEU A 288 -18.87 -10.84 2.53
N LYS A 289 -18.50 -11.85 1.73
CA LYS A 289 -19.35 -12.34 0.63
C LYS A 289 -20.71 -12.86 1.11
N ASN A 290 -20.77 -13.39 2.32
CA ASN A 290 -21.98 -13.88 2.98
C ASN A 290 -22.71 -12.80 3.79
N ASN A 291 -22.27 -11.53 3.72
CA ASN A 291 -22.78 -10.40 4.52
C ASN A 291 -22.64 -10.61 6.05
N ASP A 292 -21.71 -11.44 6.50
CA ASP A 292 -21.37 -11.66 7.90
C ASP A 292 -20.27 -10.68 8.34
N ILE A 293 -20.69 -9.42 8.51
CA ILE A 293 -19.77 -8.34 8.88
C ILE A 293 -19.22 -8.49 10.30
N GLU A 294 -19.96 -9.15 11.19
CA GLU A 294 -19.54 -9.37 12.57
C GLU A 294 -18.37 -10.37 12.63
N THR A 295 -18.43 -11.46 11.85
CA THR A 295 -17.29 -12.39 11.70
C THR A 295 -16.10 -11.70 11.04
N PHE A 296 -16.33 -10.87 10.01
CA PHE A 296 -15.29 -10.09 9.37
C PHE A 296 -14.55 -9.20 10.39
N GLY A 297 -15.28 -8.48 11.24
CA GLY A 297 -14.70 -7.61 12.27
C GLY A 297 -13.90 -8.40 13.33
N LYS A 298 -14.38 -9.56 13.75
CA LYS A 298 -13.64 -10.44 14.68
C LYS A 298 -12.31 -10.90 14.08
N LEU A 299 -12.29 -11.21 12.78
CA LEU A 299 -11.07 -11.60 12.07
C LEU A 299 -10.10 -10.42 11.93
N MET A 300 -10.59 -9.20 11.69
CA MET A 300 -9.76 -7.99 11.74
C MET A 300 -9.10 -7.81 13.12
N ASN A 301 -9.86 -7.97 14.20
CA ASN A 301 -9.32 -7.85 15.56
C ASN A 301 -8.26 -8.91 15.84
N ALA A 302 -8.49 -10.15 15.43
CA ALA A 302 -7.52 -11.24 15.55
C ALA A 302 -6.24 -10.99 14.72
N SER A 303 -6.38 -10.36 13.53
CA SER A 303 -5.26 -9.92 12.72
C SER A 303 -4.39 -8.91 13.45
N HIS A 304 -5.00 -7.90 14.10
CA HIS A 304 -4.23 -6.92 14.89
C HIS A 304 -3.43 -7.57 16.01
N ILE A 305 -4.05 -8.47 16.77
CA ILE A 305 -3.39 -9.19 17.87
C ILE A 305 -2.18 -9.96 17.33
N SER A 306 -2.31 -10.65 16.22
CA SER A 306 -1.20 -11.41 15.60
C SER A 306 -0.10 -10.48 15.05
N LEU A 307 -0.46 -9.33 14.47
CA LEU A 307 0.50 -8.31 14.02
C LEU A 307 1.29 -7.69 15.18
N ARG A 308 0.63 -7.51 16.34
CA ARG A 308 1.26 -7.01 17.55
C ARG A 308 2.15 -8.05 18.22
N ASP A 309 1.65 -9.27 18.43
CA ASP A 309 2.24 -10.28 19.34
C ASP A 309 3.13 -11.31 18.61
N ASP A 310 2.75 -11.71 17.38
CA ASP A 310 3.49 -12.70 16.59
C ASP A 310 4.43 -12.04 15.57
N TYR A 311 3.97 -10.98 14.89
CA TYR A 311 4.78 -10.30 13.86
C TYR A 311 5.56 -9.10 14.38
N GLU A 312 5.11 -8.51 15.49
CA GLU A 312 5.75 -7.39 16.18
C GLU A 312 5.99 -6.17 15.26
N VAL A 313 4.94 -5.79 14.52
CA VAL A 313 4.92 -4.62 13.62
C VAL A 313 3.99 -3.51 14.10
N SER A 314 3.38 -3.64 15.27
CA SER A 314 2.62 -2.57 15.88
C SER A 314 3.52 -1.70 16.78
N CYS A 315 2.95 -0.65 17.35
CA CYS A 315 3.59 0.18 18.36
C CYS A 315 2.56 0.60 19.42
N PRO A 316 3.00 1.03 20.62
CA PRO A 316 2.08 1.35 21.73
C PRO A 316 0.99 2.35 21.38
N GLU A 317 1.30 3.34 20.55
CA GLU A 317 0.33 4.37 20.15
C GLU A 317 -0.74 3.80 19.22
N VAL A 318 -0.35 2.96 18.26
CA VAL A 318 -1.29 2.30 17.35
C VAL A 318 -2.14 1.26 18.10
N ASP A 319 -1.54 0.50 19.00
CA ASP A 319 -2.28 -0.42 19.87
C ASP A 319 -3.33 0.34 20.70
N LYS A 320 -2.97 1.53 21.21
CA LYS A 320 -3.90 2.39 21.95
C LYS A 320 -5.06 2.86 21.07
N LEU A 321 -4.82 3.24 19.81
CA LEU A 321 -5.91 3.58 18.86
C LEU A 321 -6.88 2.41 18.69
N VAL A 322 -6.35 1.22 18.47
CA VAL A 322 -7.16 0.01 18.27
C VAL A 322 -7.93 -0.37 19.55
N GLU A 323 -7.28 -0.31 20.72
CA GLU A 323 -7.93 -0.56 22.00
C GLU A 323 -9.08 0.42 22.26
N ILE A 324 -8.90 1.70 21.99
CA ILE A 324 -9.96 2.71 22.10
C ILE A 324 -11.11 2.35 21.17
N ALA A 325 -10.81 2.05 19.88
CA ALA A 325 -11.81 1.70 18.89
C ALA A 325 -12.65 0.47 19.32
N TRP A 326 -12.00 -0.60 19.81
CA TRP A 326 -12.70 -1.82 20.24
C TRP A 326 -13.70 -1.58 21.38
N ASN A 327 -13.48 -0.54 22.20
CA ASN A 327 -14.36 -0.21 23.35
C ASN A 327 -15.50 0.74 22.99
N ILE A 328 -15.61 1.18 21.73
CA ILE A 328 -16.69 2.07 21.28
C ILE A 328 -17.85 1.22 20.73
N PRO A 329 -19.07 1.35 21.29
CA PRO A 329 -20.24 0.69 20.75
C PRO A 329 -20.46 1.04 19.28
N GLY A 330 -20.72 0.03 18.45
CA GLY A 330 -20.90 0.21 17.00
C GLY A 330 -19.63 0.04 16.17
N VAL A 331 -18.45 -0.10 16.79
CA VAL A 331 -17.25 -0.57 16.10
C VAL A 331 -17.33 -2.08 15.94
N ILE A 332 -17.25 -2.53 14.70
CA ILE A 332 -17.36 -3.95 14.33
C ILE A 332 -15.98 -4.62 14.37
N GLY A 333 -14.95 -3.91 13.95
CA GLY A 333 -13.57 -4.35 14.01
C GLY A 333 -12.60 -3.21 13.76
N SER A 334 -11.39 -3.33 14.29
CA SER A 334 -10.31 -2.35 14.10
C SER A 334 -8.95 -3.02 14.16
N ARG A 335 -8.00 -2.58 13.31
CA ARG A 335 -6.65 -3.11 13.21
C ARG A 335 -5.67 -2.10 12.60
N ILE A 336 -4.39 -2.32 12.83
CA ILE A 336 -3.33 -1.65 12.08
C ILE A 336 -3.40 -2.05 10.60
N THR A 337 -3.06 -1.16 9.67
CA THR A 337 -3.02 -1.44 8.22
C THR A 337 -1.71 -0.98 7.59
N GLY A 338 -1.26 -1.69 6.56
CA GLY A 338 0.00 -1.43 5.86
C GLY A 338 1.22 -2.08 6.54
N GLY A 339 2.40 -1.56 6.25
CA GLY A 339 3.68 -2.15 6.74
C GLY A 339 3.91 -2.08 8.24
N GLY A 340 3.10 -1.33 8.98
CA GLY A 340 3.21 -1.20 10.44
C GLY A 340 4.24 -0.18 10.91
N PHE A 341 4.70 -0.33 12.14
CA PHE A 341 5.64 0.55 12.85
C PHE A 341 5.13 2.00 12.99
N GLY A 342 3.82 2.18 13.11
CA GLY A 342 3.10 3.46 13.09
C GLY A 342 2.06 3.50 11.97
N GLY A 343 1.81 4.67 11.40
CA GLY A 343 0.88 4.86 10.28
C GLY A 343 -0.58 4.84 10.71
N CYS A 344 -1.42 4.06 10.01
CA CYS A 344 -2.86 4.07 10.19
C CYS A 344 -3.43 2.78 10.79
N THR A 345 -4.61 2.94 11.39
CA THR A 345 -5.55 1.85 11.63
C THR A 345 -6.71 1.91 10.63
N VAL A 346 -7.32 0.76 10.36
CA VAL A 346 -8.57 0.65 9.62
C VAL A 346 -9.64 0.08 10.53
N SER A 347 -10.81 0.73 10.58
CA SER A 347 -11.94 0.35 11.42
C SER A 347 -13.20 0.24 10.61
N ILE A 348 -14.06 -0.73 10.92
CA ILE A 348 -15.42 -0.81 10.40
C ILE A 348 -16.37 -0.33 11.50
N VAL A 349 -17.12 0.73 11.20
CA VAL A 349 -17.94 1.44 12.19
C VAL A 349 -19.37 1.58 11.67
N LYS A 350 -20.37 1.26 12.49
CA LYS A 350 -21.78 1.46 12.14
C LYS A 350 -22.06 2.94 11.92
N ASN A 351 -22.95 3.25 10.97
CA ASN A 351 -23.23 4.63 10.57
C ASN A 351 -23.69 5.52 11.73
N ASP A 352 -24.48 4.99 12.63
CA ASP A 352 -24.97 5.69 13.83
C ASP A 352 -23.91 5.91 14.91
N ALA A 353 -22.78 5.22 14.82
CA ALA A 353 -21.67 5.33 15.76
C ALA A 353 -20.50 6.20 15.25
N ILE A 354 -20.52 6.69 14.01
CA ILE A 354 -19.37 7.37 13.39
C ILE A 354 -18.98 8.65 14.14
N GLU A 355 -19.95 9.49 14.50
CA GLU A 355 -19.66 10.74 15.22
C GLU A 355 -19.07 10.45 16.60
N ASN A 356 -19.67 9.51 17.36
CA ASN A 356 -19.14 9.09 18.65
C ASN A 356 -17.72 8.48 18.51
N PHE A 357 -17.49 7.69 17.46
CA PHE A 357 -16.16 7.14 17.15
C PHE A 357 -15.13 8.27 16.95
N ARG A 358 -15.48 9.30 16.17
CA ARG A 358 -14.57 10.45 15.92
C ARG A 358 -14.22 11.18 17.22
N GLU A 359 -15.22 11.52 18.01
CA GLU A 359 -15.03 12.25 19.27
C GLU A 359 -14.19 11.45 20.28
N GLU A 360 -14.56 10.19 20.51
CA GLU A 360 -13.91 9.31 21.48
C GLU A 360 -12.45 8.98 21.07
N VAL A 361 -12.22 8.64 19.80
CA VAL A 361 -10.87 8.29 19.32
C VAL A 361 -9.95 9.50 19.42
N ILE A 362 -10.36 10.66 18.91
CA ILE A 362 -9.52 11.87 18.93
C ILE A 362 -9.21 12.28 20.37
N SER A 363 -10.23 12.35 21.24
CA SER A 363 -10.09 12.78 22.62
C SER A 363 -9.23 11.81 23.44
N LYS A 364 -9.57 10.52 23.47
CA LYS A 364 -8.89 9.52 24.29
C LYS A 364 -7.47 9.22 23.79
N TYR A 365 -7.26 9.25 22.47
CA TYR A 365 -5.92 9.06 21.92
C TYR A 365 -5.02 10.24 22.29
N LYS A 366 -5.50 11.47 22.15
CA LYS A 366 -4.77 12.68 22.60
C LYS A 366 -4.43 12.64 24.09
N GLU A 367 -5.39 12.23 24.92
CA GLU A 367 -5.17 12.09 26.38
C GLU A 367 -4.08 11.04 26.67
N ALA A 368 -4.13 9.89 26.01
CA ALA A 368 -3.22 8.78 26.26
C ALA A 368 -1.81 8.98 25.73
N THR A 369 -1.64 9.67 24.58
CA THR A 369 -0.37 9.73 23.84
C THR A 369 0.19 11.14 23.68
N GLY A 370 -0.61 12.16 23.89
CA GLY A 370 -0.27 13.56 23.57
C GLY A 370 -0.32 13.89 22.07
N ILE A 371 -0.64 12.92 21.19
CA ILE A 371 -0.65 13.07 19.73
C ILE A 371 -2.08 13.27 19.25
N ASP A 372 -2.27 14.14 18.25
CA ASP A 372 -3.57 14.30 17.58
C ASP A 372 -3.73 13.23 16.50
N ALA A 373 -4.82 12.46 16.54
CA ALA A 373 -5.18 11.55 15.47
C ALA A 373 -6.02 12.26 14.41
N GLU A 374 -5.95 11.79 13.17
CA GLU A 374 -6.78 12.29 12.08
C GLU A 374 -7.57 11.14 11.45
N ILE A 375 -8.88 11.33 11.25
CA ILE A 375 -9.79 10.28 10.81
C ILE A 375 -10.36 10.62 9.42
N TYR A 376 -10.18 9.69 8.49
CA TYR A 376 -10.69 9.76 7.12
C TYR A 376 -11.75 8.69 6.90
N GLU A 377 -12.79 9.01 6.15
CA GLU A 377 -13.70 8.02 5.60
C GLU A 377 -13.06 7.45 4.33
N ALA A 378 -12.94 6.14 4.25
CA ALA A 378 -12.39 5.46 3.09
C ALA A 378 -13.44 5.38 1.99
N GLU A 379 -13.29 6.17 0.95
CA GLU A 379 -14.04 6.01 -0.30
C GLU A 379 -13.22 5.15 -1.26
N ILE A 380 -13.83 4.03 -1.69
CA ILE A 380 -13.18 3.06 -2.57
C ILE A 380 -13.33 3.51 -4.02
N GLY A 381 -12.21 3.78 -4.66
CA GLY A 381 -12.10 4.31 -6.02
C GLY A 381 -11.62 3.29 -7.04
N ASP A 382 -11.45 3.77 -8.26
CA ASP A 382 -10.81 3.04 -9.34
C ASP A 382 -9.28 3.11 -9.23
N GLY A 383 -8.60 2.19 -9.90
CA GLY A 383 -7.14 2.17 -10.03
C GLY A 383 -6.59 3.32 -10.87
N ALA A 384 -5.27 3.29 -11.07
CA ALA A 384 -4.58 4.32 -11.82
C ALA A 384 -5.03 4.40 -13.28
N GLY A 385 -5.12 5.65 -13.80
CA GLY A 385 -5.57 5.88 -15.17
C GLY A 385 -5.31 7.28 -15.68
N ARG A 386 -5.48 7.44 -17.01
CA ARG A 386 -5.52 8.74 -17.66
C ARG A 386 -6.90 9.36 -17.43
N ILE A 387 -6.92 10.61 -17.01
CA ILE A 387 -8.16 11.39 -16.84
C ILE A 387 -8.44 12.15 -18.13
N GLN A 388 -9.65 11.95 -18.65
CA GLN A 388 -10.14 12.66 -19.85
C GLN A 388 -10.63 14.07 -19.51
#